data_48b746a96ae36807e696c774e6f40387
#
_entry.id   48b746a96ae36807e696c774e6f40387
#
_cell.length_a   1.000
_cell.length_b   1.000
_cell.length_c   1.000
_cell.angle_alpha   90.00
_cell.angle_beta   90.00
_cell.angle_gamma   90.00
#
_symmetry.space_group_name_H-M   'P 1'
#
loop_
_entity.id
_entity.type
_entity.pdbx_description
1 polymer ?
#
loop_
_entity_poly.entity_id
_entity_poly.type
_entity_poly.pdbx_seq_one_letter_code
_entity_poly.pdbx_strand_id
1 'polypeptide(L)'
;MKKTLYDKLWHDHLVKPLGDGFDLLYIDRHLVHEVTSPQAFEGLKLSNRKIWNVKSIVAVPDHNVPTTNRLNGIEDKISRTQVEALNDNCKTFGLMQFDLEDSRQGIVHVVGPEQGIVLPGMTVVCGDSHTSTHGALACLAFGIGTSEVEHVMATQCIIKKKAKNTVSYTHLRAHETQRN
;
A
#
# COMPACT_ATOMS: atom_id res chain seq x y z
N MET A 1 14.01 12.78 -24.71
CA MET A 1 13.09 11.66 -24.95
C MET A 1 11.74 11.96 -24.35
N LYS A 2 10.64 11.59 -25.03
CA LYS A 2 9.31 11.68 -24.45
C LYS A 2 9.19 10.60 -23.34
N LYS A 3 8.73 10.99 -22.15
CA LYS A 3 8.57 10.10 -20.99
C LYS A 3 7.12 9.63 -20.89
N THR A 4 6.89 8.36 -20.55
CA THR A 4 5.56 7.85 -20.18
C THR A 4 5.13 8.43 -18.83
N LEU A 5 3.85 8.26 -18.46
CA LEU A 5 3.39 8.63 -17.11
C LEU A 5 4.19 7.87 -16.04
N TYR A 6 4.41 6.57 -16.22
CA TYR A 6 5.24 5.74 -15.34
C TYR A 6 6.65 6.31 -15.15
N ASP A 7 7.32 6.72 -16.26
CA ASP A 7 8.65 7.31 -16.17
C ASP A 7 8.66 8.64 -15.41
N LYS A 8 7.61 9.45 -15.54
CA LYS A 8 7.47 10.72 -14.81
C LYS A 8 7.30 10.45 -13.32
N LEU A 9 6.32 9.61 -12.95
CA LEU A 9 6.07 9.25 -11.54
C LEU A 9 7.31 8.64 -10.89
N TRP A 10 7.98 7.71 -11.58
CA TRP A 10 9.22 7.13 -11.09
C TRP A 10 10.30 8.18 -10.82
N HIS A 11 10.52 9.06 -11.78
CA HIS A 11 11.56 10.09 -11.67
C HIS A 11 11.27 11.10 -10.56
N ASP A 12 10.01 11.48 -10.40
CA ASP A 12 9.60 12.49 -9.42
C ASP A 12 9.71 11.97 -7.97
N HIS A 13 9.67 10.64 -7.79
CA HIS A 13 9.84 9.98 -6.48
C HIS A 13 11.22 9.31 -6.29
N LEU A 14 12.12 9.49 -7.25
CA LEU A 14 13.47 8.93 -7.16
C LEU A 14 14.30 9.68 -6.10
N VAL A 15 14.63 8.98 -5.01
CA VAL A 15 15.53 9.49 -3.96
C VAL A 15 16.96 9.29 -4.37
N LYS A 16 17.33 8.06 -4.82
CA LYS A 16 18.70 7.70 -5.19
C LYS A 16 18.74 6.48 -6.10
N PRO A 17 19.47 6.52 -7.20
CA PRO A 17 19.82 5.30 -7.96
C PRO A 17 20.80 4.43 -7.14
N LEU A 18 20.55 3.12 -7.13
CA LEU A 18 21.39 2.15 -6.40
C LEU A 18 22.27 1.28 -7.31
N GLY A 19 22.09 1.36 -8.63
CA GLY A 19 22.77 0.51 -9.62
C GLY A 19 21.94 -0.72 -10.01
N ASP A 20 22.36 -1.41 -11.06
CA ASP A 20 21.73 -2.63 -11.61
C ASP A 20 20.22 -2.51 -11.89
N GLY A 21 19.75 -1.29 -12.14
CA GLY A 21 18.35 -0.97 -12.39
C GLY A 21 17.49 -0.90 -11.12
N PHE A 22 18.09 -0.93 -9.93
CA PHE A 22 17.42 -0.68 -8.66
C PHE A 22 17.51 0.78 -8.27
N ASP A 23 16.43 1.30 -7.76
CA ASP A 23 16.28 2.66 -7.29
C ASP A 23 15.65 2.70 -5.90
N LEU A 24 16.04 3.67 -5.07
CA LEU A 24 15.37 4.02 -3.84
C LEU A 24 14.29 5.05 -4.17
N LEU A 25 13.02 4.70 -3.91
CA LEU A 25 11.86 5.55 -4.16
C LEU A 25 11.26 6.05 -2.86
N TYR A 26 10.85 7.31 -2.85
CA TYR A 26 10.02 7.90 -1.81
C TYR A 26 8.57 7.42 -1.92
N ILE A 27 7.90 7.20 -0.78
CA ILE A 27 6.52 6.74 -0.70
C ILE A 27 5.64 7.82 -0.07
N ASP A 28 4.67 8.33 -0.84
CA ASP A 28 3.72 9.35 -0.35
C ASP A 28 2.69 8.78 0.59
N ARG A 29 2.18 7.58 0.28
CA ARG A 29 1.10 6.96 1.03
C ARG A 29 1.36 5.49 1.32
N HIS A 30 1.22 5.09 2.58
CA HIS A 30 1.25 3.71 3.03
C HIS A 30 -0.11 3.33 3.60
N LEU A 31 -0.83 2.48 2.88
CA LEU A 31 -2.08 1.89 3.35
C LEU A 31 -1.76 0.62 4.16
N VAL A 32 -2.42 0.46 5.29
CA VAL A 32 -2.12 -0.63 6.24
C VAL A 32 -3.42 -1.31 6.64
N HIS A 33 -3.40 -2.63 6.68
CA HIS A 33 -4.52 -3.45 7.15
C HIS A 33 -4.06 -4.51 8.16
N GLU A 34 -5.00 -5.24 8.76
CA GLU A 34 -4.76 -6.12 9.90
C GLU A 34 -3.94 -7.38 9.60
N VAL A 35 -3.88 -7.83 8.33
CA VAL A 35 -3.26 -9.12 7.99
C VAL A 35 -1.74 -9.05 7.98
N THR A 36 -1.15 -8.04 7.34
CA THR A 36 0.31 -7.94 7.13
C THR A 36 1.01 -6.99 8.10
N SER A 37 0.26 -6.17 8.83
CA SER A 37 0.84 -5.15 9.70
C SER A 37 1.31 -5.61 11.08
N PRO A 38 0.74 -6.64 11.74
CA PRO A 38 1.13 -6.97 13.12
C PRO A 38 2.62 -7.25 13.28
N GLN A 39 3.19 -8.06 12.38
CA GLN A 39 4.63 -8.39 12.43
C GLN A 39 5.52 -7.18 12.10
N ALA A 40 5.07 -6.29 11.20
CA ALA A 40 5.81 -5.07 10.89
C ALA A 40 5.88 -4.12 12.10
N PHE A 41 4.78 -3.94 12.82
CA PHE A 41 4.76 -3.17 14.07
C PHE A 41 5.62 -3.81 15.17
N GLU A 42 5.58 -5.14 15.28
CA GLU A 42 6.43 -5.87 16.22
C GLU A 42 7.91 -5.69 15.88
N GLY A 43 8.29 -5.78 14.61
CA GLY A 43 9.64 -5.53 14.14
C GLY A 43 10.14 -4.13 14.51
N LEU A 44 9.30 -3.10 14.34
CA LEU A 44 9.62 -1.73 14.78
C LEU A 44 9.86 -1.65 16.30
N LYS A 45 9.00 -2.30 17.10
CA LYS A 45 9.16 -2.34 18.58
C LYS A 45 10.45 -3.03 19.00
N LEU A 46 10.71 -4.22 18.45
CA LEU A 46 11.91 -5.02 18.76
C LEU A 46 13.21 -4.31 18.37
N SER A 47 13.19 -3.61 17.22
CA SER A 47 14.35 -2.84 16.73
C SER A 47 14.46 -1.45 17.33
N ASN A 48 13.53 -1.07 18.23
CA ASN A 48 13.43 0.27 18.82
C ASN A 48 13.41 1.40 17.76
N ARG A 49 12.73 1.14 16.65
CA ARG A 49 12.57 2.11 15.56
C ARG A 49 11.24 2.83 15.65
N LYS A 50 11.27 4.12 15.34
CA LYS A 50 10.06 4.93 15.24
C LYS A 50 9.55 4.92 13.81
N ILE A 51 8.25 5.16 13.65
CA ILE A 51 7.66 5.47 12.35
C ILE A 51 8.19 6.84 11.91
N TRP A 52 8.69 6.90 10.66
CA TRP A 52 9.28 8.11 10.11
C TRP A 52 8.26 9.25 9.98
N ASN A 53 7.11 8.95 9.41
CA ASN A 53 6.04 9.93 9.20
C ASN A 53 4.66 9.28 9.39
N VAL A 54 4.09 9.46 10.56
CA VAL A 54 2.77 8.90 10.89
C VAL A 54 1.64 9.42 9.98
N LYS A 55 1.79 10.62 9.42
CA LYS A 55 0.77 11.23 8.54
C LYS A 55 0.72 10.59 7.15
N SER A 56 1.77 9.88 6.73
CA SER A 56 1.78 9.15 5.46
C SER A 56 1.04 7.81 5.53
N ILE A 57 0.71 7.34 6.74
CA ILE A 57 0.13 6.03 6.98
C ILE A 57 -1.35 6.17 7.31
N VAL A 58 -2.17 5.34 6.67
CA VAL A 58 -3.60 5.21 6.98
C VAL A 58 -3.94 3.73 7.11
N ALA A 59 -4.58 3.39 8.21
CA ALA A 59 -4.97 2.03 8.54
C ALA A 59 -6.47 1.81 8.35
N VAL A 60 -6.83 0.67 7.74
CA VAL A 60 -8.21 0.24 7.55
C VAL A 60 -8.26 -1.28 7.70
N PRO A 61 -8.97 -1.84 8.68
CA PRO A 61 -9.24 -3.28 8.71
C PRO A 61 -10.26 -3.62 7.64
N ASP A 62 -9.96 -4.57 6.74
CA ASP A 62 -10.83 -4.89 5.62
C ASP A 62 -10.82 -6.37 5.18
N HIS A 63 -9.87 -7.17 5.63
CA HIS A 63 -9.76 -8.58 5.27
C HIS A 63 -10.50 -9.50 6.25
N ASN A 64 -10.30 -9.28 7.55
CA ASN A 64 -10.81 -10.13 8.64
C ASN A 64 -11.99 -9.48 9.37
N VAL A 65 -12.85 -8.83 8.62
CA VAL A 65 -14.02 -8.10 9.14
C VAL A 65 -15.32 -8.70 8.62
N PRO A 66 -16.40 -8.74 9.45
CA PRO A 66 -17.67 -9.25 9.00
C PRO A 66 -18.29 -8.33 7.94
N THR A 67 -18.86 -8.93 6.90
CA THR A 67 -19.61 -8.22 5.85
C THR A 67 -21.10 -8.15 6.16
N THR A 68 -21.58 -9.00 7.06
CA THR A 68 -22.98 -9.05 7.53
C THR A 68 -22.98 -9.08 9.06
N ASN A 69 -24.08 -8.68 9.68
CA ASN A 69 -24.27 -8.73 11.13
C ASN A 69 -23.15 -8.08 11.95
N ARG A 70 -22.61 -6.99 11.48
CA ARG A 70 -21.43 -6.30 12.04
C ARG A 70 -21.59 -5.93 13.52
N LEU A 71 -22.83 -5.70 13.99
CA LEU A 71 -23.13 -5.41 15.38
C LEU A 71 -22.78 -6.55 16.34
N ASN A 72 -22.69 -7.79 15.85
CA ASN A 72 -22.31 -8.95 16.65
C ASN A 72 -20.79 -9.06 16.85
N GLY A 73 -20.02 -8.15 16.24
CA GLY A 73 -18.56 -8.19 16.28
C GLY A 73 -17.96 -9.28 15.39
N ILE A 74 -16.70 -9.60 15.62
CA ILE A 74 -15.94 -10.61 14.86
C ILE A 74 -16.00 -11.93 15.65
N GLU A 75 -16.70 -12.94 15.12
CA GLU A 75 -16.86 -14.25 15.77
C GLU A 75 -15.56 -15.06 15.77
N ASP A 76 -14.86 -15.10 14.62
CA ASP A 76 -13.59 -15.83 14.50
C ASP A 76 -12.51 -15.18 15.38
N LYS A 77 -11.92 -16.00 16.27
CA LYS A 77 -10.95 -15.54 17.25
C LYS A 77 -9.67 -15.00 16.61
N ILE A 78 -9.20 -15.62 15.53
CA ILE A 78 -7.94 -15.22 14.87
C ILE A 78 -8.15 -13.87 14.19
N SER A 79 -9.22 -13.74 13.42
CA SER A 79 -9.62 -12.49 12.77
C SER A 79 -9.78 -11.34 13.76
N ARG A 80 -10.47 -11.60 14.86
CA ARG A 80 -10.63 -10.63 15.94
C ARG A 80 -9.29 -10.18 16.53
N THR A 81 -8.41 -11.13 16.85
CA THR A 81 -7.07 -10.81 17.39
C THR A 81 -6.25 -9.94 16.44
N GLN A 82 -6.34 -10.19 15.11
CA GLN A 82 -5.63 -9.38 14.13
C GLN A 82 -6.17 -7.94 14.04
N VAL A 83 -7.49 -7.78 14.06
CA VAL A 83 -8.12 -6.44 14.06
C VAL A 83 -7.82 -5.68 15.34
N GLU A 84 -7.90 -6.35 16.51
CA GLU A 84 -7.53 -5.77 17.81
C GLU A 84 -6.06 -5.33 17.82
N ALA A 85 -5.15 -6.16 17.29
CA ALA A 85 -3.73 -5.82 17.17
C ALA A 85 -3.50 -4.59 16.28
N LEU A 86 -4.24 -4.46 15.15
CA LEU A 86 -4.19 -3.26 14.33
C LEU A 86 -4.64 -2.02 15.12
N ASN A 87 -5.78 -2.11 15.82
CA ASN A 87 -6.32 -1.02 16.62
C ASN A 87 -5.33 -0.55 17.70
N ASP A 88 -4.72 -1.51 18.42
CA ASP A 88 -3.75 -1.22 19.48
C ASP A 88 -2.46 -0.60 18.93
N ASN A 89 -1.99 -1.09 17.78
CA ASN A 89 -0.84 -0.51 17.09
C ASN A 89 -1.13 0.91 16.59
N CYS A 90 -2.30 1.15 16.00
CA CYS A 90 -2.70 2.49 15.56
C CYS A 90 -2.75 3.48 16.72
N LYS A 91 -3.31 3.09 17.87
CA LYS A 91 -3.30 3.90 19.09
C LYS A 91 -1.89 4.16 19.60
N THR A 92 -1.06 3.11 19.67
CA THR A 92 0.32 3.18 20.18
C THR A 92 1.20 4.12 19.37
N PHE A 93 1.08 4.06 18.03
CA PHE A 93 1.90 4.86 17.11
C PHE A 93 1.24 6.17 16.65
N GLY A 94 0.00 6.43 17.06
CA GLY A 94 -0.74 7.65 16.70
C GLY A 94 -1.12 7.72 15.22
N LEU A 95 -1.52 6.59 14.62
CA LEU A 95 -1.88 6.52 13.21
C LEU A 95 -3.35 6.89 12.99
N MET A 96 -3.64 7.48 11.82
CA MET A 96 -5.00 7.61 11.33
C MET A 96 -5.55 6.22 11.02
N GLN A 97 -6.74 5.94 11.55
CA GLN A 97 -7.43 4.67 11.30
C GLN A 97 -8.91 4.91 11.03
N PHE A 98 -9.48 4.19 10.09
CA PHE A 98 -10.91 3.99 9.92
C PHE A 98 -11.24 2.59 10.44
N ASP A 99 -11.59 2.50 11.72
CA ASP A 99 -11.91 1.25 12.38
C ASP A 99 -13.32 0.74 12.03
N LEU A 100 -13.77 -0.36 12.64
CA LEU A 100 -15.06 -0.97 12.34
C LEU A 100 -16.27 -0.10 12.71
N GLU A 101 -16.09 0.88 13.58
CA GLU A 101 -17.14 1.80 14.01
C GLU A 101 -17.16 3.08 13.15
N ASP A 102 -16.10 3.35 12.40
CA ASP A 102 -16.03 4.50 11.51
C ASP A 102 -16.92 4.28 10.27
N SER A 103 -17.82 5.20 10.00
CA SER A 103 -18.73 5.13 8.86
C SER A 103 -18.02 5.11 7.49
N ARG A 104 -16.75 5.49 7.44
CA ARG A 104 -15.89 5.47 6.24
C ARG A 104 -15.14 4.16 6.05
N GLN A 105 -15.23 3.24 7.02
CA GLN A 105 -14.55 1.95 6.92
C GLN A 105 -15.11 1.13 5.74
N GLY A 106 -14.23 0.50 5.00
CA GLY A 106 -14.52 -0.35 3.85
C GLY A 106 -13.24 -0.98 3.31
N ILE A 107 -13.26 -1.45 2.08
CA ILE A 107 -12.09 -2.00 1.41
C ILE A 107 -11.02 -0.91 1.29
N VAL A 108 -9.82 -1.16 1.78
CA VAL A 108 -8.73 -0.16 1.87
C VAL A 108 -8.43 0.51 0.53
N HIS A 109 -8.48 -0.24 -0.58
CA HIS A 109 -8.22 0.28 -1.91
C HIS A 109 -9.40 1.08 -2.52
N VAL A 110 -10.58 1.03 -1.88
CA VAL A 110 -11.74 1.87 -2.22
C VAL A 110 -11.76 3.10 -1.31
N VAL A 111 -11.59 2.89 -0.01
CA VAL A 111 -11.56 3.98 0.99
C VAL A 111 -10.46 5.00 0.67
N GLY A 112 -9.26 4.53 0.28
CA GLY A 112 -8.14 5.40 -0.05
C GLY A 112 -8.50 6.50 -1.05
N PRO A 113 -8.99 6.17 -2.24
CA PRO A 113 -9.44 7.16 -3.24
C PRO A 113 -10.67 7.94 -2.82
N GLU A 114 -11.71 7.28 -2.30
CA GLU A 114 -12.98 7.94 -1.95
C GLU A 114 -12.83 8.99 -0.86
N GLN A 115 -11.91 8.79 0.08
CA GLN A 115 -11.62 9.76 1.15
C GLN A 115 -10.52 10.76 0.78
N GLY A 116 -10.05 10.78 -0.47
CA GLY A 116 -8.99 11.67 -0.91
C GLY A 116 -7.62 11.39 -0.26
N ILE A 117 -7.42 10.20 0.29
CA ILE A 117 -6.18 9.74 0.91
C ILE A 117 -5.16 9.37 -0.16
N VAL A 118 -5.63 8.80 -1.26
CA VAL A 118 -4.84 8.45 -2.45
C VAL A 118 -5.25 9.37 -3.59
N LEU A 119 -4.28 10.10 -4.12
CA LEU A 119 -4.48 11.10 -5.18
C LEU A 119 -3.59 10.79 -6.39
N PRO A 120 -3.99 11.21 -7.60
CA PRO A 120 -3.16 11.09 -8.78
C PRO A 120 -1.76 11.68 -8.56
N GLY A 121 -0.75 11.00 -9.08
CA GLY A 121 0.64 11.43 -8.95
C GLY A 121 1.38 10.84 -7.76
N MET A 122 0.69 10.24 -6.78
CA MET A 122 1.32 9.66 -5.60
C MET A 122 1.98 8.31 -5.87
N THR A 123 2.99 8.00 -5.06
CA THR A 123 3.46 6.64 -4.81
C THR A 123 2.69 6.04 -3.64
N VAL A 124 2.17 4.81 -3.83
CA VAL A 124 1.32 4.13 -2.84
C VAL A 124 1.84 2.72 -2.59
N VAL A 125 1.92 2.33 -1.33
CA VAL A 125 2.22 0.94 -0.93
C VAL A 125 1.18 0.40 0.03
N CYS A 126 0.98 -0.91 -0.02
CA CYS A 126 0.18 -1.67 0.93
C CYS A 126 0.68 -3.11 0.98
N GLY A 127 0.50 -3.77 2.10
CA GLY A 127 0.79 -5.21 2.26
C GLY A 127 -0.23 -6.12 1.56
N ASP A 128 -0.77 -5.72 0.43
CA ASP A 128 -1.81 -6.38 -0.36
C ASP A 128 -1.43 -6.41 -1.85
N SER A 129 -1.68 -7.55 -2.50
CA SER A 129 -1.42 -7.75 -3.93
C SER A 129 -2.28 -6.87 -4.85
N HIS A 130 -3.44 -6.40 -4.39
CA HIS A 130 -4.36 -5.55 -5.15
C HIS A 130 -3.96 -4.05 -5.15
N THR A 131 -2.87 -3.67 -4.48
CA THR A 131 -2.41 -2.27 -4.39
C THR A 131 -2.19 -1.64 -5.76
N SER A 132 -1.75 -2.40 -6.76
CA SER A 132 -1.51 -1.91 -8.11
C SER A 132 -2.77 -1.33 -8.79
N THR A 133 -3.97 -1.61 -8.28
CA THR A 133 -5.24 -1.04 -8.78
C THR A 133 -5.25 0.49 -8.74
N HIS A 134 -4.50 1.12 -7.81
CA HIS A 134 -4.35 2.57 -7.74
C HIS A 134 -3.67 3.17 -9.00
N GLY A 135 -3.02 2.34 -9.82
CA GLY A 135 -2.51 2.74 -11.13
C GLY A 135 -3.60 3.27 -12.07
N ALA A 136 -4.86 2.80 -11.93
CA ALA A 136 -6.00 3.32 -12.66
C ALA A 136 -6.31 4.79 -12.33
N LEU A 137 -5.84 5.26 -11.18
CA LEU A 137 -5.96 6.64 -10.71
C LEU A 137 -4.67 7.45 -10.91
N ALA A 138 -3.81 7.01 -11.82
CA ALA A 138 -2.52 7.62 -12.10
C ALA A 138 -1.58 7.67 -10.88
N CYS A 139 -1.60 6.65 -10.02
CA CYS A 139 -0.63 6.45 -8.96
C CYS A 139 0.47 5.46 -9.40
N LEU A 140 1.64 5.56 -8.80
CA LEU A 140 2.66 4.51 -8.85
C LEU A 140 2.52 3.64 -7.60
N ALA A 141 1.88 2.48 -7.74
CA ALA A 141 1.43 1.69 -6.60
C ALA A 141 2.02 0.27 -6.58
N PHE A 142 2.45 -0.18 -5.40
CA PHE A 142 3.10 -1.48 -5.21
C PHE A 142 2.49 -2.25 -4.05
N GLY A 143 2.11 -3.52 -4.31
CA GLY A 143 1.94 -4.51 -3.26
C GLY A 143 3.31 -4.91 -2.70
N ILE A 144 3.44 -4.95 -1.37
CA ILE A 144 4.71 -5.20 -0.69
C ILE A 144 4.58 -6.28 0.38
N GLY A 145 5.68 -6.97 0.67
CA GLY A 145 5.73 -7.96 1.72
C GLY A 145 5.86 -7.35 3.13
N THR A 146 5.61 -8.14 4.16
CA THR A 146 5.62 -7.69 5.57
C THR A 146 6.92 -6.99 5.99
N SER A 147 8.08 -7.50 5.56
CA SER A 147 9.37 -6.87 5.85
C SER A 147 9.56 -5.52 5.14
N GLU A 148 8.99 -5.37 3.93
CA GLU A 148 8.96 -4.09 3.24
C GLU A 148 7.98 -3.12 3.92
N VAL A 149 6.85 -3.61 4.49
CA VAL A 149 5.93 -2.80 5.29
C VAL A 149 6.67 -2.17 6.47
N GLU A 150 7.42 -2.96 7.25
CA GLU A 150 8.25 -2.44 8.35
C GLU A 150 9.26 -1.40 7.85
N HIS A 151 9.97 -1.72 6.76
CA HIS A 151 10.98 -0.83 6.18
C HIS A 151 10.38 0.51 5.76
N VAL A 152 9.24 0.50 5.06
CA VAL A 152 8.57 1.75 4.64
C VAL A 152 8.04 2.53 5.82
N MET A 153 7.51 1.88 6.85
CA MET A 153 7.12 2.57 8.09
C MET A 153 8.30 3.32 8.73
N ALA A 154 9.49 2.69 8.74
CA ALA A 154 10.68 3.26 9.35
C ALA A 154 11.38 4.33 8.52
N THR A 155 11.24 4.32 7.19
CA THR A 155 12.06 5.14 6.27
C THR A 155 11.28 6.00 5.30
N GLN A 156 10.00 5.68 5.08
CA GLN A 156 9.16 6.24 4.01
C GLN A 156 9.74 6.03 2.59
N CYS A 157 10.60 5.03 2.43
CA CYS A 157 11.25 4.69 1.16
C CYS A 157 11.15 3.20 0.88
N ILE A 158 11.27 2.84 -0.40
CA ILE A 158 11.34 1.44 -0.85
C ILE A 158 12.36 1.28 -1.97
N ILE A 159 13.02 0.11 -2.00
CA ILE A 159 13.93 -0.25 -3.10
C ILE A 159 13.14 -1.04 -4.13
N LYS A 160 13.08 -0.57 -5.36
CA LYS A 160 12.42 -1.26 -6.47
C LYS A 160 13.27 -1.22 -7.73
N LYS A 161 13.15 -2.30 -8.52
CA LYS A 161 13.72 -2.34 -9.86
C LYS A 161 12.74 -1.72 -10.85
N LYS A 162 13.23 -0.77 -11.66
CA LYS A 162 12.39 -0.11 -12.65
C LYS A 162 11.92 -1.11 -13.71
N ALA A 163 10.61 -1.21 -13.88
CA ALA A 163 10.00 -2.07 -14.89
C ALA A 163 10.20 -1.49 -16.30
N LYS A 164 10.22 -2.38 -17.30
CA LYS A 164 10.18 -1.97 -18.70
C LYS A 164 8.76 -1.61 -19.11
N ASN A 165 8.62 -0.54 -19.89
CA ASN A 165 7.33 -0.19 -20.47
C ASN A 165 6.92 -1.26 -21.49
N THR A 166 5.69 -1.74 -21.39
CA THR A 166 5.11 -2.75 -22.29
C THR A 166 3.75 -2.26 -22.77
N VAL A 167 3.48 -2.48 -24.06
CA VAL A 167 2.17 -2.17 -24.65
C VAL A 167 1.46 -3.47 -24.99
N SER A 168 0.19 -3.59 -24.60
CA SER A 168 -0.69 -4.70 -24.97
C SER A 168 -1.79 -4.21 -25.89
N TYR A 169 -1.91 -4.82 -27.05
CA TYR A 169 -2.93 -4.51 -28.05
C TYR A 169 -4.03 -5.56 -28.02
N THR A 170 -5.16 -5.27 -27.39
CA THR A 170 -6.28 -6.22 -27.25
C THR A 170 -7.20 -6.26 -28.48
N HIS A 171 -7.08 -5.31 -29.38
CA HIS A 171 -7.90 -5.20 -30.60
C HIS A 171 -7.24 -5.80 -31.86
N LEU A 172 -5.99 -6.28 -31.74
CA LEU A 172 -5.28 -6.93 -32.84
C LEU A 172 -5.60 -8.44 -32.88
N ARG A 173 -5.60 -9.01 -34.11
CA ARG A 173 -5.70 -10.46 -34.31
C ARG A 173 -4.40 -11.14 -33.84
N ALA A 174 -4.51 -12.38 -33.38
CA ALA A 174 -3.37 -13.13 -32.80
C ALA A 174 -2.13 -13.22 -33.72
N HIS A 175 -2.32 -13.29 -35.07
CA HIS A 175 -1.20 -13.34 -36.01
C HIS A 175 -0.51 -11.98 -36.24
N GLU A 176 -1.11 -10.87 -35.83
CA GLU A 176 -0.53 -9.53 -35.96
C GLU A 176 0.41 -9.23 -34.78
N THR A 177 0.24 -9.92 -33.66
CA THR A 177 1.11 -9.76 -32.46
C THR A 177 2.44 -10.47 -32.58
N GLN A 178 2.61 -11.38 -33.58
CA GLN A 178 3.86 -12.13 -33.78
C GLN A 178 4.91 -11.40 -34.65
N ARG A 179 4.60 -10.24 -35.20
CA ARG A 179 5.47 -9.51 -36.15
C ARG A 179 6.19 -8.29 -35.58
N ASN A 180 6.07 -8.01 -34.26
CA ASN A 180 6.75 -6.86 -33.64
C ASN A 180 7.78 -7.31 -32.60
#